data_724e6514ede9f24f4730797e0e5c1208
#
_entry.id   724e6514ede9f24f4730797e0e5c1208
#
_cell.length_a   1.000
_cell.length_b   1.000
_cell.length_c   1.000
_cell.angle_alpha   90.00
_cell.angle_beta   90.00
_cell.angle_gamma   90.00
#
_symmetry.space_group_name_H-M   'P 1'
#
loop_
_entity.id
_entity.type
_entity.pdbx_description
1 polymer ?
#
loop_
_entity_poly.entity_id
_entity_poly.type
_entity_poly.pdbx_seq_one_letter_code
_entity_poly.pdbx_strand_id
1 'polypeptide(L)'
;LHSTSRRQRQMCIRDSIRADDSVMDFYKGEPYMIRRSRGYAPLPFMVSTPWKGQVIAAGGELKNTFCIGVDNRFYPSPYVGDLEDLRTVKALKETIGRLETLLEVQPEVVVCDLHPKYNSTVVAEELELPVLRVQHHYAHILSCMAENDCEEKVIGVSFDGTGYGTDGTIWGGELLVADCQGFTRLGSIEPFVQVGGDISAKEGWRIAVSLIWQNTGNLEKTLD
;
A
#
# COMPACT_ATOMS: atom_id res chain seq x y z
N LEU A 1 21.38 35.05 -18.34
CA LEU A 1 21.64 33.84 -17.49
C LEU A 1 20.41 33.38 -16.70
N HIS A 2 19.49 34.27 -16.28
CA HIS A 2 18.28 33.88 -15.55
C HIS A 2 17.16 33.22 -16.39
N SER A 3 17.16 33.44 -17.71
CA SER A 3 16.13 32.91 -18.63
C SER A 3 16.29 31.40 -18.87
N THR A 4 17.53 30.91 -18.95
CA THR A 4 17.83 29.50 -19.18
C THR A 4 17.46 28.60 -17.95
N SER A 5 17.72 29.11 -16.75
CA SER A 5 17.40 28.41 -15.50
C SER A 5 15.88 28.24 -15.31
N ARG A 6 15.05 29.20 -15.68
CA ARG A 6 13.58 29.09 -15.62
C ARG A 6 13.03 28.13 -16.65
N ARG A 7 13.55 28.10 -17.87
CA ARG A 7 13.15 27.14 -18.91
C ARG A 7 13.55 25.72 -18.54
N GLN A 8 14.73 25.52 -17.98
CA GLN A 8 15.20 24.23 -17.52
C GLN A 8 14.37 23.70 -16.35
N ARG A 9 13.97 24.56 -15.39
CA ARG A 9 13.01 24.17 -14.33
C ARG A 9 11.63 23.83 -14.88
N GLN A 10 11.13 24.56 -15.87
CA GLN A 10 9.85 24.25 -16.50
C GLN A 10 9.89 22.95 -17.31
N MET A 11 10.98 22.64 -17.99
CA MET A 11 11.16 21.33 -18.66
C MET A 11 11.20 20.19 -17.64
N CYS A 12 11.95 20.32 -16.56
CA CYS A 12 12.00 19.29 -15.51
C CYS A 12 10.64 19.03 -14.84
N ILE A 13 9.82 20.07 -14.68
CA ILE A 13 8.46 19.92 -14.10
C ILE A 13 7.47 19.34 -15.12
N ARG A 14 7.66 19.61 -16.40
CA ARG A 14 6.71 19.24 -17.45
C ARG A 14 6.91 17.81 -17.98
N ASP A 15 8.14 17.34 -18.01
CA ASP A 15 8.54 16.11 -18.67
C ASP A 15 9.03 15.02 -17.71
N SER A 16 9.11 15.30 -16.41
CA SER A 16 9.58 14.34 -15.40
C SER A 16 8.42 13.78 -14.57
N ILE A 17 8.65 12.59 -14.01
CA ILE A 17 7.75 11.97 -13.03
C ILE A 17 7.63 12.91 -11.83
N ARG A 18 6.41 13.19 -11.40
CA ARG A 18 6.18 13.91 -10.14
C ARG A 18 6.73 13.09 -8.99
N ALA A 19 7.62 13.67 -8.21
CA ALA A 19 8.18 13.06 -7.03
C ALA A 19 8.12 14.07 -5.89
N ASP A 20 7.43 13.69 -4.83
CA ASP A 20 7.43 14.42 -3.57
C ASP A 20 8.77 14.23 -2.84
N ASP A 21 9.03 14.96 -1.77
CA ASP A 21 10.22 14.74 -0.97
C ASP A 21 10.11 13.44 -0.15
N SER A 22 11.22 12.72 -0.05
CA SER A 22 11.32 11.59 0.85
C SER A 22 11.29 12.06 2.31
N VAL A 23 10.65 11.27 3.16
CA VAL A 23 10.58 11.53 4.61
C VAL A 23 11.19 10.36 5.35
N MET A 24 12.14 10.63 6.20
CA MET A 24 12.86 9.65 7.00
C MET A 24 12.83 10.04 8.47
N ASP A 25 12.89 9.03 9.33
CA ASP A 25 13.14 9.18 10.76
C ASP A 25 14.27 8.22 11.17
N PHE A 26 14.70 8.27 12.42
CA PHE A 26 15.76 7.41 12.93
C PHE A 26 15.25 6.63 14.13
N TYR A 27 15.40 5.32 14.07
CA TYR A 27 15.12 4.42 15.18
C TYR A 27 16.42 3.78 15.66
N LYS A 28 16.81 4.03 16.91
CA LYS A 28 18.08 3.55 17.51
C LYS A 28 19.33 3.89 16.67
N GLY A 29 19.30 5.04 15.97
CA GLY A 29 20.43 5.48 15.12
C GLY A 29 20.39 4.94 13.68
N GLU A 30 19.51 4.01 13.38
CA GLU A 30 19.32 3.49 12.02
C GLU A 30 18.23 4.29 11.27
N PRO A 31 18.44 4.60 9.98
CA PRO A 31 17.47 5.34 9.20
C PRO A 31 16.22 4.49 8.93
N TYR A 32 15.06 5.10 9.14
CA TYR A 32 13.75 4.51 8.89
C TYR A 32 12.98 5.34 7.88
N MET A 33 12.55 4.72 6.77
CA MET A 33 11.87 5.40 5.68
C MET A 33 10.36 5.45 5.93
N ILE A 34 9.81 6.67 6.07
CA ILE A 34 8.36 6.89 6.20
C ILE A 34 7.72 7.08 4.83
N ARG A 35 8.36 7.88 3.94
CA ARG A 35 7.93 8.09 2.56
C ARG A 35 9.12 7.94 1.64
N ARG A 36 9.04 6.99 0.72
CA ARG A 36 10.07 6.74 -0.27
C ARG A 36 9.72 7.43 -1.57
N SER A 37 10.47 8.46 -1.95
CA SER A 37 10.23 9.25 -3.14
C SER A 37 11.53 9.82 -3.70
N ARG A 38 11.67 11.13 -3.83
CA ARG A 38 12.82 11.78 -4.44
C ARG A 38 14.15 11.33 -3.83
N GLY A 39 15.09 10.91 -4.69
CA GLY A 39 16.42 10.44 -4.32
C GLY A 39 16.50 8.94 -4.02
N TYR A 40 15.36 8.27 -3.82
CA TYR A 40 15.29 6.83 -3.52
C TYR A 40 14.46 6.04 -4.54
N ALA A 41 13.37 6.59 -5.04
CA ALA A 41 12.62 5.98 -6.12
C ALA A 41 13.21 6.42 -7.49
N PRO A 42 13.27 5.52 -8.48
CA PRO A 42 12.86 4.13 -8.49
C PRO A 42 14.02 3.13 -8.23
N LEU A 43 14.90 3.38 -7.27
CA LEU A 43 15.93 2.41 -6.94
C LEU A 43 15.29 1.10 -6.47
N PRO A 44 15.76 -0.08 -6.92
CA PRO A 44 15.15 -1.35 -6.56
C PRO A 44 15.51 -1.82 -5.15
N PHE A 45 14.59 -2.61 -4.57
CA PHE A 45 14.93 -3.62 -3.58
C PHE A 45 15.26 -4.93 -4.29
N MET A 46 16.17 -5.70 -3.73
CA MET A 46 16.57 -6.99 -4.29
C MET A 46 16.25 -8.10 -3.28
N VAL A 47 15.76 -9.23 -3.81
CA VAL A 47 15.59 -10.48 -3.06
C VAL A 47 16.53 -11.53 -3.63
N SER A 48 16.90 -12.54 -2.82
CA SER A 48 17.85 -13.56 -3.23
C SER A 48 17.29 -14.50 -4.29
N THR A 49 15.98 -14.81 -4.22
CA THR A 49 15.36 -15.74 -5.17
C THR A 49 14.72 -14.99 -6.34
N PRO A 50 15.19 -15.23 -7.57
CA PRO A 50 14.57 -14.66 -8.76
C PRO A 50 13.26 -15.37 -9.10
N TRP A 51 12.28 -14.59 -9.59
CA TRP A 51 11.05 -15.13 -10.19
C TRP A 51 11.04 -14.95 -11.71
N LYS A 52 10.10 -15.61 -12.38
CA LYS A 52 9.90 -15.47 -13.82
C LYS A 52 8.78 -14.48 -14.10
N GLY A 53 8.94 -13.74 -15.21
CA GLY A 53 7.94 -12.79 -15.69
C GLY A 53 8.09 -11.40 -15.09
N GLN A 54 7.23 -10.50 -15.53
CA GLN A 54 7.19 -9.11 -15.12
C GLN A 54 5.83 -8.80 -14.52
N VAL A 55 5.81 -8.14 -13.38
CA VAL A 55 4.58 -7.91 -12.62
C VAL A 55 4.49 -6.44 -12.20
N ILE A 56 3.27 -5.90 -12.19
CA ILE A 56 2.97 -4.61 -11.57
C ILE A 56 2.01 -4.81 -10.41
N ALA A 57 2.29 -4.19 -9.27
CA ALA A 57 1.42 -4.17 -8.10
C ALA A 57 0.89 -2.74 -7.90
N ALA A 58 -0.43 -2.56 -8.00
CA ALA A 58 -1.06 -1.24 -8.03
C ALA A 58 -1.08 -0.49 -6.70
N GLY A 59 -0.78 -1.18 -5.59
CA GLY A 59 -0.81 -0.59 -4.24
C GLY A 59 -2.21 -0.42 -3.66
N GLY A 60 -2.30 0.24 -2.51
CA GLY A 60 -3.55 0.52 -1.80
C GLY A 60 -4.21 1.83 -2.26
N GLU A 61 -5.28 2.24 -1.55
CA GLU A 61 -6.06 3.45 -1.86
C GLU A 61 -5.42 4.72 -1.31
N LEU A 62 -5.01 4.68 -0.04
CA LEU A 62 -4.40 5.83 0.65
C LEU A 62 -2.89 5.74 0.60
N LYS A 63 -2.23 6.91 0.49
CA LYS A 63 -0.75 7.01 0.43
C LYS A 63 -0.15 6.10 -0.63
N ASN A 64 -0.82 6.02 -1.77
CA ASN A 64 -0.50 5.06 -2.83
C ASN A 64 0.95 5.15 -3.27
N THR A 65 1.53 3.98 -3.46
CA THR A 65 2.77 3.69 -4.15
C THR A 65 2.57 2.37 -4.87
N PHE A 66 2.83 2.32 -6.16
CA PHE A 66 2.82 1.06 -6.91
C PHE A 66 4.24 0.49 -7.02
N CYS A 67 4.37 -0.74 -7.46
CA CYS A 67 5.66 -1.41 -7.59
C CYS A 67 5.72 -2.22 -8.87
N ILE A 68 6.86 -2.19 -9.56
CA ILE A 68 7.15 -3.07 -10.69
C ILE A 68 8.17 -4.11 -10.24
N GLY A 69 7.88 -5.39 -10.49
CA GLY A 69 8.77 -6.51 -10.19
C GLY A 69 9.32 -7.16 -11.46
N VAL A 70 10.64 -7.33 -11.52
CA VAL A 70 11.36 -7.96 -12.65
C VAL A 70 12.54 -8.76 -12.12
N ASP A 71 12.65 -10.02 -12.51
CA ASP A 71 13.70 -10.94 -12.07
C ASP A 71 13.72 -11.10 -10.54
N ASN A 72 14.69 -10.49 -9.87
CA ASN A 72 14.82 -10.45 -8.42
C ASN A 72 14.76 -9.02 -7.86
N ARG A 73 14.19 -8.08 -8.60
CA ARG A 73 14.16 -6.65 -8.28
C ARG A 73 12.74 -6.14 -8.17
N PHE A 74 12.46 -5.43 -7.09
CA PHE A 74 11.25 -4.66 -6.89
C PHE A 74 11.56 -3.17 -7.03
N TYR A 75 10.90 -2.50 -7.95
CA TYR A 75 11.01 -1.06 -8.21
C TYR A 75 9.78 -0.32 -7.68
N PRO A 76 9.77 0.12 -6.41
CA PRO A 76 8.69 0.95 -5.90
C PRO A 76 8.67 2.29 -6.62
N SER A 77 7.48 2.75 -6.97
CA SER A 77 7.29 4.08 -7.55
C SER A 77 7.62 5.19 -6.55
N PRO A 78 7.82 6.43 -7.03
CA PRO A 78 7.65 7.58 -6.17
C PRO A 78 6.26 7.57 -5.51
N TYR A 79 6.15 8.22 -4.34
CA TYR A 79 4.88 8.44 -3.67
C TYR A 79 3.88 9.12 -4.60
N VAL A 80 2.72 8.50 -4.80
CA VAL A 80 1.65 9.00 -5.67
C VAL A 80 0.64 9.82 -4.87
N GLY A 81 0.16 9.29 -3.75
CA GLY A 81 -0.78 9.95 -2.85
C GLY A 81 -2.13 9.24 -2.71
N ASP A 82 -3.12 9.93 -2.18
CA ASP A 82 -4.44 9.39 -1.94
C ASP A 82 -5.28 9.37 -3.21
N LEU A 83 -5.81 8.20 -3.58
CA LEU A 83 -6.53 7.98 -4.83
C LEU A 83 -8.01 8.39 -4.76
N GLU A 84 -8.49 8.90 -3.62
CA GLU A 84 -9.81 9.55 -3.54
C GLU A 84 -9.91 10.78 -4.47
N ASP A 85 -8.79 11.41 -4.80
CA ASP A 85 -8.71 12.51 -5.75
C ASP A 85 -8.44 11.99 -7.18
N LEU A 86 -9.35 12.28 -8.10
CA LEU A 86 -9.21 11.87 -9.51
C LEU A 86 -7.92 12.39 -10.19
N ARG A 87 -7.36 13.50 -9.70
CA ARG A 87 -6.07 14.01 -10.18
C ARG A 87 -4.92 13.08 -9.79
N THR A 88 -5.03 12.47 -8.61
CA THR A 88 -4.05 11.47 -8.14
C THR A 88 -4.20 10.16 -8.93
N VAL A 89 -5.42 9.73 -9.22
CA VAL A 89 -5.67 8.57 -10.10
C VAL A 89 -5.06 8.79 -11.48
N LYS A 90 -5.23 9.98 -12.06
CA LYS A 90 -4.58 10.32 -13.34
C LYS A 90 -3.05 10.29 -13.22
N ALA A 91 -2.49 10.83 -12.13
CA ALA A 91 -1.05 10.82 -11.87
C ALA A 91 -0.52 9.38 -11.71
N LEU A 92 -1.29 8.47 -11.08
CA LEU A 92 -0.96 7.06 -10.99
C LEU A 92 -0.79 6.44 -12.39
N LYS A 93 -1.81 6.57 -13.24
CA LYS A 93 -1.78 6.05 -14.63
C LYS A 93 -0.60 6.59 -15.43
N GLU A 94 -0.38 7.90 -15.39
CA GLU A 94 0.74 8.54 -16.07
C GLU A 94 2.11 8.03 -15.54
N THR A 95 2.23 7.82 -14.23
CA THR A 95 3.47 7.38 -13.61
C THR A 95 3.76 5.91 -13.93
N ILE A 96 2.74 5.06 -13.98
CA ILE A 96 2.86 3.66 -14.42
C ILE A 96 3.48 3.62 -15.81
N GLY A 97 2.87 4.23 -16.82
CA GLY A 97 3.37 4.17 -18.21
C GLY A 97 4.77 4.78 -18.36
N ARG A 98 5.11 5.80 -17.57
CA ARG A 98 6.47 6.37 -17.57
C ARG A 98 7.49 5.42 -16.96
N LEU A 99 7.13 4.74 -15.87
CA LEU A 99 8.03 3.80 -15.20
C LEU A 99 8.25 2.54 -16.05
N GLU A 100 7.21 2.03 -16.71
CA GLU A 100 7.31 0.95 -17.68
C GLU A 100 8.27 1.31 -18.82
N THR A 101 8.14 2.52 -19.35
CA THR A 101 9.04 3.02 -20.39
C THR A 101 10.48 3.18 -19.90
N LEU A 102 10.66 3.72 -18.69
CA LEU A 102 11.98 3.96 -18.10
C LEU A 102 12.73 2.67 -17.79
N LEU A 103 12.01 1.66 -17.31
CA LEU A 103 12.57 0.35 -16.94
C LEU A 103 12.60 -0.64 -18.13
N GLU A 104 12.04 -0.24 -19.27
CA GLU A 104 11.90 -1.09 -20.47
C GLU A 104 11.19 -2.42 -20.16
N VAL A 105 10.09 -2.34 -19.38
CA VAL A 105 9.32 -3.51 -18.90
C VAL A 105 7.95 -3.56 -19.56
N GLN A 106 7.42 -4.77 -19.70
CA GLN A 106 6.06 -5.06 -20.15
C GLN A 106 5.41 -6.05 -19.18
N PRO A 107 4.72 -5.56 -18.15
CA PRO A 107 4.09 -6.42 -17.16
C PRO A 107 3.12 -7.42 -17.79
N GLU A 108 3.15 -8.65 -17.31
CA GLU A 108 2.31 -9.76 -17.78
C GLU A 108 1.13 -10.02 -16.85
N VAL A 109 1.22 -9.52 -15.61
CA VAL A 109 0.22 -9.68 -14.55
C VAL A 109 0.16 -8.40 -13.73
N VAL A 110 -1.05 -8.01 -13.32
CA VAL A 110 -1.26 -6.94 -12.36
C VAL A 110 -1.75 -7.50 -11.03
N VAL A 111 -1.13 -7.03 -9.94
CA VAL A 111 -1.52 -7.35 -8.57
C VAL A 111 -2.24 -6.16 -7.96
N CYS A 112 -3.38 -6.37 -7.32
CA CYS A 112 -4.12 -5.31 -6.62
C CYS A 112 -4.65 -5.80 -5.27
N ASP A 113 -5.16 -4.87 -4.47
CA ASP A 113 -5.84 -5.18 -3.22
C ASP A 113 -7.10 -6.02 -3.48
N LEU A 114 -7.48 -6.82 -2.49
CA LEU A 114 -8.72 -7.60 -2.53
C LEU A 114 -9.97 -6.70 -2.52
N HIS A 115 -9.86 -5.45 -2.07
CA HIS A 115 -10.97 -4.52 -1.96
C HIS A 115 -11.53 -4.15 -3.34
N PRO A 116 -12.82 -4.44 -3.62
CA PRO A 116 -13.37 -4.36 -4.98
C PRO A 116 -13.61 -2.93 -5.48
N LYS A 117 -13.60 -1.94 -4.59
CA LYS A 117 -14.00 -0.56 -4.89
C LYS A 117 -12.87 0.45 -4.77
N TYR A 118 -11.64 0.02 -4.51
CA TYR A 118 -10.51 0.94 -4.50
C TYR A 118 -10.24 1.45 -5.92
N ASN A 119 -9.90 2.73 -6.04
CA ASN A 119 -9.49 3.30 -7.32
C ASN A 119 -8.20 2.66 -7.84
N SER A 120 -7.30 2.19 -6.95
CA SER A 120 -6.15 1.38 -7.35
C SER A 120 -6.56 0.06 -8.02
N THR A 121 -7.62 -0.59 -7.53
CA THR A 121 -8.17 -1.81 -8.14
C THR A 121 -8.77 -1.51 -9.50
N VAL A 122 -9.53 -0.41 -9.64
CA VAL A 122 -10.09 0.02 -10.94
C VAL A 122 -8.96 0.29 -11.95
N VAL A 123 -7.90 1.00 -11.53
CA VAL A 123 -6.74 1.25 -12.40
C VAL A 123 -6.06 -0.06 -12.80
N ALA A 124 -5.94 -1.02 -11.88
CA ALA A 124 -5.38 -2.34 -12.20
C ALA A 124 -6.21 -3.09 -13.26
N GLU A 125 -7.54 -3.05 -13.16
CA GLU A 125 -8.45 -3.68 -14.14
C GLU A 125 -8.37 -3.01 -15.53
N GLU A 126 -8.16 -1.69 -15.57
CA GLU A 126 -8.01 -0.94 -16.82
C GLU A 126 -6.70 -1.23 -17.58
N LEU A 127 -5.71 -1.87 -16.95
CA LEU A 127 -4.48 -2.30 -17.64
C LEU A 127 -4.70 -3.49 -18.58
N GLU A 128 -5.88 -4.11 -18.54
CA GLU A 128 -6.26 -5.25 -19.40
C GLU A 128 -5.30 -6.46 -19.29
N LEU A 129 -4.63 -6.59 -18.15
CA LEU A 129 -3.76 -7.72 -17.80
C LEU A 129 -4.51 -8.72 -16.91
N PRO A 130 -4.05 -9.98 -16.83
CA PRO A 130 -4.51 -10.90 -15.79
C PRO A 130 -4.38 -10.28 -14.41
N VAL A 131 -5.47 -10.23 -13.63
CA VAL A 131 -5.51 -9.58 -12.30
C VAL A 131 -5.38 -10.61 -11.19
N LEU A 132 -4.40 -10.43 -10.32
CA LEU A 132 -4.24 -11.18 -9.07
C LEU A 132 -4.63 -10.28 -7.89
N ARG A 133 -5.64 -10.72 -7.12
CA ARG A 133 -6.09 -9.99 -5.92
C ARG A 133 -5.43 -10.56 -4.69
N VAL A 134 -4.86 -9.68 -3.86
CA VAL A 134 -4.15 -10.05 -2.65
C VAL A 134 -4.82 -9.42 -1.43
N GLN A 135 -4.98 -10.20 -0.37
CA GLN A 135 -5.54 -9.70 0.88
C GLN A 135 -4.58 -8.69 1.53
N HIS A 136 -5.12 -7.60 2.04
CA HIS A 136 -4.38 -6.42 2.49
C HIS A 136 -3.31 -6.72 3.55
N HIS A 137 -3.68 -7.37 4.65
CA HIS A 137 -2.76 -7.69 5.74
C HIS A 137 -1.71 -8.73 5.33
N TYR A 138 -2.08 -9.66 4.45
CA TYR A 138 -1.14 -10.61 3.86
C TYR A 138 -0.11 -9.88 2.98
N ALA A 139 -0.54 -8.87 2.22
CA ALA A 139 0.38 -8.04 1.43
C ALA A 139 1.40 -7.30 2.31
N HIS A 140 0.98 -6.77 3.47
CA HIS A 140 1.90 -6.17 4.45
C HIS A 140 2.94 -7.16 4.96
N ILE A 141 2.53 -8.38 5.28
CA ILE A 141 3.45 -9.44 5.75
C ILE A 141 4.43 -9.81 4.65
N LEU A 142 3.96 -10.03 3.42
CA LEU A 142 4.83 -10.33 2.27
C LEU A 142 5.83 -9.21 1.98
N SER A 143 5.41 -7.95 2.12
CA SER A 143 6.30 -6.80 1.96
C SER A 143 7.43 -6.81 2.99
N CYS A 144 7.12 -7.11 4.25
CA CYS A 144 8.11 -7.26 5.31
C CYS A 144 9.05 -8.46 5.07
N MET A 145 8.51 -9.59 4.62
CA MET A 145 9.30 -10.76 4.25
C MET A 145 10.28 -10.44 3.11
N ALA A 146 9.81 -9.75 2.06
CA ALA A 146 10.65 -9.36 0.93
C ALA A 146 11.75 -8.38 1.33
N GLU A 147 11.46 -7.40 2.19
CA GLU A 147 12.46 -6.44 2.71
C GLU A 147 13.56 -7.12 3.52
N ASN A 148 13.24 -8.22 4.20
CA ASN A 148 14.18 -8.98 5.01
C ASN A 148 14.70 -10.25 4.32
N ASP A 149 14.41 -10.43 3.04
CA ASP A 149 14.82 -11.60 2.24
C ASP A 149 14.45 -12.94 2.91
N CYS A 150 13.23 -12.99 3.48
CA CYS A 150 12.71 -14.12 4.23
C CYS A 150 11.68 -14.88 3.39
N GLU A 151 11.97 -16.14 3.07
CA GLU A 151 11.05 -17.02 2.31
C GLU A 151 10.40 -18.09 3.21
N GLU A 152 10.82 -18.17 4.45
CA GLU A 152 10.31 -19.14 5.41
C GLU A 152 8.89 -18.78 5.86
N LYS A 153 8.18 -19.80 6.37
CA LYS A 153 6.87 -19.59 6.98
C LYS A 153 7.00 -18.76 8.25
N VAL A 154 6.23 -17.68 8.34
CA VAL A 154 6.29 -16.71 9.44
C VAL A 154 4.95 -16.59 10.17
N ILE A 155 5.01 -16.13 11.42
CA ILE A 155 3.85 -15.57 12.11
C ILE A 155 3.86 -14.07 11.84
N GLY A 156 2.96 -13.63 10.98
CA GLY A 156 2.77 -12.22 10.64
C GLY A 156 1.81 -11.55 11.61
N VAL A 157 2.21 -10.38 12.11
CA VAL A 157 1.39 -9.50 12.94
C VAL A 157 1.16 -8.23 12.13
N SER A 158 -0.09 -7.99 11.69
CA SER A 158 -0.45 -6.83 10.89
C SER A 158 -1.53 -6.02 11.62
N PHE A 159 -1.12 -4.91 12.20
CA PHE A 159 -1.98 -4.01 12.99
C PHE A 159 -2.18 -2.70 12.23
N ASP A 160 -2.99 -2.75 11.21
CA ASP A 160 -3.51 -1.55 10.56
C ASP A 160 -5.00 -1.33 10.88
N GLY A 161 -5.53 -0.19 10.48
CA GLY A 161 -6.88 0.19 10.86
C GLY A 161 -7.96 -0.56 10.10
N THR A 162 -7.74 -0.86 8.81
CA THR A 162 -8.74 -1.50 7.94
C THR A 162 -8.10 -2.20 6.75
N GLY A 163 -8.53 -3.43 6.49
CA GLY A 163 -8.24 -4.16 5.26
C GLY A 163 -9.45 -5.02 4.88
N TYR A 164 -9.66 -5.25 3.60
CA TYR A 164 -10.77 -6.07 3.14
C TYR A 164 -10.47 -7.54 3.39
N GLY A 165 -11.32 -8.19 4.21
CA GLY A 165 -11.19 -9.59 4.56
C GLY A 165 -11.65 -10.54 3.46
N THR A 166 -11.14 -11.76 3.47
CA THR A 166 -11.57 -12.83 2.55
C THR A 166 -13.02 -13.27 2.78
N ASP A 167 -13.57 -12.92 3.93
CA ASP A 167 -14.97 -13.15 4.34
C ASP A 167 -15.91 -11.96 4.00
N GLY A 168 -15.37 -10.92 3.34
CA GLY A 168 -16.12 -9.71 3.00
C GLY A 168 -16.33 -8.74 4.16
N THR A 169 -15.70 -8.99 5.31
CA THR A 169 -15.72 -8.08 6.47
C THR A 169 -14.49 -7.18 6.49
N ILE A 170 -14.53 -6.15 7.34
CA ILE A 170 -13.36 -5.32 7.61
C ILE A 170 -12.48 -6.04 8.62
N TRP A 171 -11.23 -6.29 8.25
CA TRP A 171 -10.19 -6.81 9.11
C TRP A 171 -9.31 -5.68 9.65
N GLY A 172 -8.77 -5.88 10.84
CA GLY A 172 -7.81 -4.96 11.46
C GLY A 172 -7.20 -5.58 12.72
N GLY A 173 -5.88 -5.55 12.85
CA GLY A 173 -5.18 -6.20 13.96
C GLY A 173 -5.13 -7.72 13.84
N GLU A 174 -4.50 -8.20 12.77
CA GLU A 174 -4.51 -9.59 12.35
C GLU A 174 -3.25 -10.36 12.75
N LEU A 175 -3.45 -11.63 13.09
CA LEU A 175 -2.39 -12.62 13.29
C LEU A 175 -2.51 -13.69 12.21
N LEU A 176 -1.53 -13.78 11.34
CA LEU A 176 -1.52 -14.70 10.20
C LEU A 176 -0.29 -15.61 10.26
N VAL A 177 -0.47 -16.89 9.95
CA VAL A 177 0.66 -17.74 9.51
C VAL A 177 0.75 -17.62 8.02
N ALA A 178 1.86 -17.14 7.50
CA ALA A 178 2.03 -16.79 6.10
C ALA A 178 3.36 -17.28 5.53
N ASP A 179 3.35 -17.58 4.24
CA ASP A 179 4.52 -17.78 3.39
C ASP A 179 4.22 -17.21 1.99
N CYS A 180 5.13 -17.37 1.04
CA CYS A 180 4.94 -16.86 -0.33
C CYS A 180 3.82 -17.56 -1.12
N GLN A 181 3.24 -18.65 -0.62
CA GLN A 181 2.19 -19.41 -1.28
C GLN A 181 0.78 -19.10 -0.75
N GLY A 182 0.70 -18.53 0.46
CA GLY A 182 -0.59 -18.21 1.07
C GLY A 182 -0.52 -17.93 2.57
N PHE A 183 -1.68 -17.81 3.17
CA PHE A 183 -1.78 -17.55 4.60
C PHE A 183 -2.94 -18.30 5.26
N THR A 184 -2.84 -18.48 6.57
CA THR A 184 -3.91 -18.94 7.45
C THR A 184 -4.11 -17.91 8.57
N ARG A 185 -5.35 -17.45 8.75
CA ARG A 185 -5.70 -16.53 9.84
C ARG A 185 -5.72 -17.29 11.15
N LEU A 186 -4.87 -16.92 12.10
CA LEU A 186 -4.82 -17.51 13.45
C LEU A 186 -5.79 -16.81 14.40
N GLY A 187 -5.95 -15.53 14.25
CA GLY A 187 -6.79 -14.71 15.10
C GLY A 187 -6.69 -13.22 14.74
N SER A 188 -7.47 -12.44 15.46
CA SER A 188 -7.53 -10.98 15.33
C SER A 188 -7.84 -10.33 16.66
N ILE A 189 -7.71 -9.02 16.73
CA ILE A 189 -8.37 -8.24 17.76
C ILE A 189 -9.88 -8.49 17.65
N GLU A 190 -10.57 -8.55 18.80
CA GLU A 190 -12.01 -8.77 18.83
C GLU A 190 -12.75 -7.70 17.99
N PRO A 191 -13.60 -8.12 17.05
CA PRO A 191 -14.33 -7.19 16.20
C PRO A 191 -15.27 -6.31 17.01
N PHE A 192 -15.37 -5.06 16.63
CA PHE A 192 -16.32 -4.10 17.22
C PHE A 192 -17.05 -3.33 16.11
N VAL A 193 -18.20 -2.73 16.46
CA VAL A 193 -19.00 -1.98 15.50
C VAL A 193 -18.40 -0.59 15.30
N GLN A 194 -18.07 -0.23 14.07
CA GLN A 194 -17.65 1.13 13.72
C GLN A 194 -18.87 2.05 13.58
N VAL A 195 -19.21 2.75 14.67
CA VAL A 195 -20.36 3.65 14.72
C VAL A 195 -20.08 4.90 13.88
N GLY A 196 -20.80 5.05 12.75
CA GLY A 196 -20.64 6.16 11.82
C GLY A 196 -19.68 5.89 10.66
N GLY A 197 -19.22 4.65 10.46
CA GLY A 197 -18.32 4.27 9.36
C GLY A 197 -16.98 5.00 9.42
N ASP A 198 -16.50 5.55 8.32
CA ASP A 198 -15.17 6.16 8.19
C ASP A 198 -14.92 7.33 9.15
N ILE A 199 -15.97 8.01 9.63
CA ILE A 199 -15.82 9.09 10.61
C ILE A 199 -15.29 8.57 11.96
N SER A 200 -15.53 7.30 12.30
CA SER A 200 -15.03 6.68 13.51
C SER A 200 -13.50 6.65 13.60
N ALA A 201 -12.81 6.59 12.47
CA ALA A 201 -11.36 6.67 12.41
C ALA A 201 -10.81 8.06 12.80
N LYS A 202 -11.62 9.11 12.63
CA LYS A 202 -11.28 10.50 12.99
C LYS A 202 -11.79 10.90 14.37
N GLU A 203 -12.84 10.26 14.84
CA GLU A 203 -13.53 10.56 16.09
C GLU A 203 -13.47 9.34 17.03
N GLY A 204 -12.35 9.15 17.71
CA GLY A 204 -12.05 7.97 18.52
C GLY A 204 -13.07 7.67 19.63
N TRP A 205 -13.83 8.69 20.11
CA TRP A 205 -14.89 8.51 21.10
C TRP A 205 -16.00 7.56 20.60
N ARG A 206 -16.24 7.49 19.28
CA ARG A 206 -17.24 6.58 18.70
C ARG A 206 -16.85 5.12 18.90
N ILE A 207 -15.56 4.83 18.75
CA ILE A 207 -15.02 3.49 19.00
C ILE A 207 -15.08 3.17 20.48
N ALA A 208 -14.73 4.13 21.35
CA ALA A 208 -14.83 3.95 22.82
C ALA A 208 -16.26 3.61 23.26
N VAL A 209 -17.27 4.35 22.76
CA VAL A 209 -18.68 4.07 23.03
C VAL A 209 -19.06 2.66 22.57
N SER A 210 -18.64 2.27 21.36
CA SER A 210 -18.93 0.93 20.84
C SER A 210 -18.34 -0.18 21.70
N LEU A 211 -17.09 -0.03 22.12
CA LEU A 211 -16.39 -1.01 22.98
C LEU A 211 -17.03 -1.09 24.38
N ILE A 212 -17.39 0.05 25.01
CA ILE A 212 -18.04 0.08 26.30
C ILE A 212 -19.41 -0.61 26.22
N TRP A 213 -20.20 -0.26 25.18
CA TRP A 213 -21.49 -0.89 24.93
C TRP A 213 -21.37 -2.40 24.74
N GLN A 214 -20.44 -2.84 23.90
CA GLN A 214 -20.22 -4.26 23.61
C GLN A 214 -19.86 -5.06 24.89
N ASN A 215 -19.08 -4.47 25.79
CA ASN A 215 -18.63 -5.13 27.00
C ASN A 215 -19.63 -5.03 28.17
N THR A 216 -20.44 -3.97 28.24
CA THR A 216 -21.30 -3.74 29.40
C THR A 216 -22.77 -4.00 29.13
N GLY A 217 -23.21 -3.83 27.89
CA GLY A 217 -24.64 -3.81 27.50
C GLY A 217 -25.45 -2.73 28.22
N ASN A 218 -24.80 -1.75 28.83
CA ASN A 218 -25.42 -0.74 29.68
C ASN A 218 -25.21 0.66 29.11
N LEU A 219 -26.33 1.30 28.68
CA LEU A 219 -26.31 2.61 28.05
C LEU A 219 -25.83 3.73 29.02
N GLU A 220 -26.19 3.68 30.29
CA GLU A 220 -25.77 4.68 31.29
C GLU A 220 -24.25 4.69 31.45
N LYS A 221 -23.63 3.50 31.62
CA LYS A 221 -22.16 3.38 31.67
C LYS A 221 -21.45 3.76 30.38
N THR A 222 -22.18 3.85 29.29
CA THR A 222 -21.63 4.20 27.99
C THR A 222 -21.66 5.72 27.75
N LEU A 223 -22.54 6.44 28.47
CA LEU A 223 -22.75 7.88 28.33
C LEU A 223 -22.00 8.72 29.39
N ASP A 224 -21.59 8.13 30.50
CA ASP A 224 -20.73 8.72 31.54
C ASP A 224 -19.25 8.66 31.12
#